data_a66571701a1c909b6ecb84f934d4467c
#
_entry.id   a66571701a1c909b6ecb84f934d4467c
#
_cell.length_a   1.000
_cell.length_b   1.000
_cell.length_c   1.000
_cell.angle_alpha   90.00
_cell.angle_beta   90.00
_cell.angle_gamma   90.00
#
_symmetry.space_group_name_H-M   'P 1'
#
loop_
_entity.id
_entity.type
_entity.pdbx_description
1 polymer ?
#
loop_
_entity_poly.entity_id
_entity_poly.type
_entity_poly.pdbx_seq_one_letter_code
_entity_poly.pdbx_strand_id
1 'polypeptide(L)'
;EHRKYGFTVFAERDAFWREAIGKEPIDITPADVQKWVLDNHQYAEEDKFTTNENYTSPDNLLNQWITYHILPCKITSDKLVLHNNEQGYNLQNKNLTIAQDEFWATMGKRRLLKLYESKESNGVYINRFPKLDNGRRGTYHELYCDDDKVGCLIDNKSDSVLNYSVLNGIIYGIDAPLAYTDQVRNNLQRQRIRFESMTMFPECMTNDIRKCQSTDFRHQFIHIPPSSKYKYFENMDLTDDTWFVYLNAYGYDWCNLNADELKAEGRYEVTVKLPPVPRSGVYELRYKVLANGDRGTAQFYLGTDKNKLAPTRIPVDLTLQDPSKTLFVLDTDDDDYNAEVDKQMRNNGLMKGAEAIQSSPGTERTVKGNLRHIVARQFIDANKT
;
A
#
# COMPACT_ATOMS: atom_id res chain seq x y z
N GLU A 1 -19.29 18.81 0.17
CA GLU A 1 -19.39 17.98 -1.04
C GLU A 1 -18.22 17.01 -1.08
N HIS A 2 -18.49 15.70 -1.08
CA HIS A 2 -17.45 14.69 -1.20
C HIS A 2 -17.03 14.55 -2.66
N ARG A 3 -15.72 14.56 -2.92
CA ARG A 3 -15.17 14.36 -4.26
C ARG A 3 -14.97 12.88 -4.49
N LYS A 4 -15.55 12.36 -5.56
CA LYS A 4 -15.40 10.96 -5.93
C LYS A 4 -14.02 10.68 -6.55
N TYR A 5 -13.50 11.62 -7.31
CA TYR A 5 -12.25 11.45 -8.06
C TYR A 5 -11.21 12.47 -7.63
N GLY A 6 -10.01 11.98 -7.38
CA GLY A 6 -8.82 12.76 -7.13
C GLY A 6 -7.60 12.07 -7.70
N PHE A 7 -6.52 12.80 -7.90
CA PHE A 7 -5.32 12.25 -8.51
C PHE A 7 -4.06 12.72 -7.76
N THR A 8 -3.08 11.85 -7.70
CA THR A 8 -1.71 12.21 -7.35
C THR A 8 -0.83 11.86 -8.54
N VAL A 9 -0.09 12.84 -9.02
CA VAL A 9 0.78 12.69 -10.20
C VAL A 9 2.22 12.86 -9.75
N PHE A 10 3.07 11.93 -10.12
CA PHE A 10 4.51 12.04 -10.00
C PHE A 10 5.08 12.48 -11.36
N ALA A 11 5.84 13.55 -11.42
CA ALA A 11 6.30 14.11 -12.68
C ALA A 11 7.78 14.41 -12.62
N GLU A 12 8.51 14.03 -13.66
CA GLU A 12 9.89 14.42 -13.88
C GLU A 12 9.96 15.92 -14.16
N ARG A 13 11.11 16.51 -13.84
CA ARG A 13 11.35 17.94 -14.03
C ARG A 13 11.66 18.27 -15.48
N ASP A 14 11.38 19.49 -15.86
CA ASP A 14 11.73 20.05 -17.16
C ASP A 14 13.22 19.91 -17.50
N ALA A 15 14.09 20.07 -16.48
CA ALA A 15 15.52 19.89 -16.64
C ALA A 15 15.90 18.47 -17.08
N PHE A 16 15.24 17.47 -16.53
CA PHE A 16 15.42 16.08 -16.93
C PHE A 16 15.05 15.88 -18.40
N TRP A 17 13.88 16.35 -18.81
CA TRP A 17 13.42 16.20 -20.19
C TRP A 17 14.27 16.96 -21.20
N ARG A 18 14.73 18.16 -20.84
CA ARG A 18 15.65 18.95 -21.68
C ARG A 18 16.95 18.18 -21.94
N GLU A 19 17.50 17.54 -20.91
CA GLU A 19 18.73 16.75 -21.04
C GLU A 19 18.48 15.44 -21.78
N ALA A 20 17.40 14.71 -21.44
CA ALA A 20 17.10 13.41 -21.97
C ALA A 20 16.71 13.40 -23.47
N ILE A 21 16.02 14.44 -23.93
CA ILE A 21 15.51 14.55 -25.32
C ILE A 21 16.29 15.57 -26.14
N GLY A 22 16.94 16.55 -25.48
CA GLY A 22 17.67 17.62 -26.18
C GLY A 22 16.76 18.68 -26.81
N LYS A 23 15.53 18.84 -26.30
CA LYS A 23 14.55 19.85 -26.72
C LYS A 23 14.10 20.68 -25.52
N GLU A 24 13.62 21.90 -25.79
CA GLU A 24 12.91 22.64 -24.75
C GLU A 24 11.59 21.90 -24.40
N PRO A 25 11.19 21.86 -23.12
CA PRO A 25 10.02 21.09 -22.67
C PRO A 25 8.74 21.40 -23.44
N ILE A 26 8.56 22.66 -23.86
CA ILE A 26 7.38 23.09 -24.63
C ILE A 26 7.34 22.49 -26.06
N ASP A 27 8.48 22.05 -26.58
CA ASP A 27 8.63 21.49 -27.92
C ASP A 27 8.64 19.94 -27.91
N ILE A 28 8.57 19.33 -26.72
CA ILE A 28 8.57 17.90 -26.57
C ILE A 28 7.17 17.32 -26.90
N THR A 29 7.15 16.38 -27.82
CA THR A 29 5.91 15.72 -28.26
C THR A 29 5.71 14.37 -27.57
N PRO A 30 4.47 13.83 -27.54
CA PRO A 30 4.24 12.47 -27.05
C PRO A 30 5.08 11.40 -27.78
N ALA A 31 5.35 11.60 -29.07
CA ALA A 31 6.21 10.72 -29.85
C ALA A 31 7.67 10.72 -29.36
N ASP A 32 8.18 11.89 -28.99
CA ASP A 32 9.55 12.01 -28.43
C ASP A 32 9.67 11.25 -27.11
N VAL A 33 8.67 11.39 -26.21
CA VAL A 33 8.66 10.70 -24.92
C VAL A 33 8.51 9.20 -25.14
N GLN A 34 7.58 8.76 -26.01
CA GLN A 34 7.41 7.33 -26.32
C GLN A 34 8.68 6.70 -26.85
N LYS A 35 9.38 7.41 -27.74
CA LYS A 35 10.67 6.98 -28.28
C LYS A 35 11.71 6.87 -27.18
N TRP A 36 11.80 7.87 -26.29
CA TRP A 36 12.72 7.85 -25.17
C TRP A 36 12.46 6.68 -24.23
N VAL A 37 11.19 6.41 -23.87
CA VAL A 37 10.77 5.29 -23.04
C VAL A 37 11.18 3.94 -23.65
N LEU A 38 11.04 3.81 -24.97
CA LEU A 38 11.44 2.62 -25.72
C LEU A 38 12.96 2.45 -25.74
N ASP A 39 13.69 3.49 -26.13
CA ASP A 39 15.16 3.46 -26.29
C ASP A 39 15.89 3.23 -24.95
N ASN A 40 15.29 3.67 -23.84
CA ASN A 40 15.85 3.51 -22.50
C ASN A 40 15.28 2.34 -21.71
N HIS A 41 14.51 1.45 -22.37
CA HIS A 41 13.93 0.24 -21.75
C HIS A 41 13.15 0.53 -20.46
N GLN A 42 12.36 1.61 -20.45
CA GLN A 42 11.59 2.04 -19.29
C GLN A 42 10.26 1.27 -19.16
N TYR A 43 10.28 -0.03 -19.38
CA TYR A 43 9.14 -0.94 -19.36
C TYR A 43 9.58 -2.35 -18.95
N ALA A 44 8.61 -3.22 -18.65
CA ALA A 44 8.89 -4.64 -18.43
C ALA A 44 8.82 -5.41 -19.75
N GLU A 45 9.80 -6.26 -20.02
CA GLU A 45 9.92 -7.02 -21.27
C GLU A 45 8.73 -7.96 -21.53
N GLU A 46 8.10 -8.45 -20.46
CA GLU A 46 6.90 -9.31 -20.55
C GLU A 46 5.64 -8.55 -20.90
N ASP A 47 5.63 -7.21 -20.84
CA ASP A 47 4.46 -6.40 -21.10
C ASP A 47 4.19 -6.34 -22.62
N LYS A 48 2.92 -6.53 -22.98
CA LYS A 48 2.47 -6.34 -24.35
C LYS A 48 2.05 -4.89 -24.54
N PHE A 49 2.61 -4.25 -25.54
CA PHE A 49 2.27 -2.87 -25.88
C PHE A 49 2.37 -2.60 -27.40
N THR A 50 1.78 -1.49 -27.81
CA THR A 50 1.94 -0.91 -29.13
C THR A 50 2.69 0.41 -29.05
N THR A 51 3.34 0.82 -30.13
CA THR A 51 4.08 2.09 -30.22
C THR A 51 3.47 3.04 -31.27
N ASN A 52 2.21 2.81 -31.64
CA ASN A 52 1.48 3.69 -32.56
C ASN A 52 1.12 5.02 -31.88
N GLU A 53 0.56 5.96 -32.66
CA GLU A 53 0.18 7.29 -32.18
C GLU A 53 -1.16 7.33 -31.40
N ASN A 54 -1.76 6.18 -31.12
CA ASN A 54 -2.97 6.12 -30.28
C ASN A 54 -2.59 6.13 -28.79
N TYR A 55 -2.11 7.26 -28.31
CA TYR A 55 -1.64 7.46 -26.94
C TYR A 55 -2.74 7.33 -25.88
N THR A 56 -4.00 7.31 -26.26
CA THR A 56 -5.13 7.08 -25.33
C THR A 56 -5.44 5.60 -25.13
N SER A 57 -4.89 4.72 -25.97
CA SER A 57 -5.09 3.29 -25.84
C SER A 57 -4.34 2.75 -24.61
N PRO A 58 -4.98 1.96 -23.75
CA PRO A 58 -4.32 1.31 -22.62
C PRO A 58 -3.24 0.30 -23.02
N ASP A 59 -3.21 -0.10 -24.30
CA ASP A 59 -2.16 -0.98 -24.83
C ASP A 59 -1.00 -0.19 -25.45
N ASN A 60 -1.06 1.15 -25.50
CA ASN A 60 0.04 1.97 -25.98
C ASN A 60 1.13 2.10 -24.90
N LEU A 61 2.40 2.01 -25.31
CA LEU A 61 3.55 2.08 -24.39
C LEU A 61 3.57 3.38 -23.58
N LEU A 62 3.36 4.52 -24.23
CA LEU A 62 3.37 5.81 -23.54
C LEU A 62 2.20 5.92 -22.56
N ASN A 63 1.03 5.43 -22.93
CA ASN A 63 -0.12 5.38 -22.02
C ASN A 63 0.19 4.54 -20.78
N GLN A 64 0.76 3.37 -20.96
CA GLN A 64 1.14 2.50 -19.85
C GLN A 64 2.18 3.14 -18.95
N TRP A 65 3.14 3.84 -19.53
CA TRP A 65 4.19 4.53 -18.78
C TRP A 65 3.63 5.73 -18.00
N ILE A 66 2.87 6.63 -18.63
CA ILE A 66 2.27 7.80 -17.97
C ILE A 66 1.28 7.39 -16.88
N THR A 67 0.40 6.40 -17.14
CA THR A 67 -0.59 5.97 -16.14
C THR A 67 0.05 5.32 -14.92
N TYR A 68 1.28 4.85 -15.03
CA TYR A 68 2.06 4.38 -13.88
C TYR A 68 2.48 5.52 -12.94
N HIS A 69 2.60 6.73 -13.43
CA HIS A 69 2.90 7.93 -12.64
C HIS A 69 1.69 8.50 -11.88
N ILE A 70 0.51 7.92 -12.04
CA ILE A 70 -0.73 8.50 -11.54
C ILE A 70 -1.40 7.56 -10.55
N LEU A 71 -1.67 8.06 -9.34
CA LEU A 71 -2.55 7.38 -8.38
C LEU A 71 -3.99 7.89 -8.56
N PRO A 72 -5.00 7.00 -8.47
CA PRO A 72 -6.41 7.38 -8.63
C PRO A 72 -7.01 8.03 -7.37
N CYS A 73 -6.20 8.72 -6.59
CA CYS A 73 -6.64 9.42 -5.39
C CYS A 73 -5.75 10.63 -5.10
N LYS A 74 -6.30 11.63 -4.41
CA LYS A 74 -5.55 12.79 -3.94
C LYS A 74 -4.90 12.48 -2.60
N ILE A 75 -3.56 12.52 -2.54
CA ILE A 75 -2.79 12.22 -1.33
C ILE A 75 -1.91 13.42 -1.00
N THR A 76 -2.11 14.01 0.18
CA THR A 76 -1.26 15.07 0.71
C THR A 76 0.09 14.52 1.19
N SER A 77 1.10 15.34 1.29
CA SER A 77 2.47 14.93 1.65
C SER A 77 2.57 14.22 2.99
N ASP A 78 1.74 14.62 3.96
CA ASP A 78 1.64 14.01 5.28
C ASP A 78 0.98 12.61 5.28
N LYS A 79 0.40 12.19 4.16
CA LYS A 79 -0.28 10.91 3.98
C LYS A 79 0.36 9.99 2.95
N LEU A 80 1.43 10.43 2.30
CA LEU A 80 2.18 9.59 1.34
C LEU A 80 2.74 8.34 2.00
N VAL A 81 3.29 8.51 3.21
CA VAL A 81 3.76 7.43 4.07
C VAL A 81 3.22 7.69 5.46
N LEU A 82 2.64 6.67 6.08
CA LEU A 82 2.14 6.77 7.44
C LEU A 82 3.13 6.15 8.43
N HIS A 83 3.23 6.80 9.57
CA HIS A 83 4.04 6.33 10.67
C HIS A 83 3.17 5.57 11.66
N ASN A 84 3.64 4.41 12.09
CA ASN A 84 3.06 3.73 13.24
C ASN A 84 3.12 4.67 14.45
N ASN A 85 2.04 4.71 15.20
CA ASN A 85 2.00 5.45 16.45
C ASN A 85 2.17 6.97 16.33
N GLU A 86 1.92 7.57 15.18
CA GLU A 86 1.98 9.03 15.04
C GLU A 86 1.17 9.77 16.11
N GLN A 87 0.07 9.17 16.54
CA GLN A 87 -0.79 9.75 17.55
C GLN A 87 -0.35 9.42 18.99
N GLY A 88 0.43 8.37 19.17
CA GLY A 88 1.04 8.00 20.44
C GLY A 88 2.42 8.62 20.64
N TYR A 89 2.93 9.39 19.69
CA TYR A 89 4.19 10.09 19.84
C TYR A 89 4.05 11.19 20.89
N ASN A 90 4.78 11.04 21.97
CA ASN A 90 5.03 12.17 22.84
C ASN A 90 6.54 12.27 23.12
N LEU A 91 7.01 13.52 23.23
CA LEU A 91 8.42 13.80 23.49
C LEU A 91 8.93 13.18 24.81
N GLN A 92 8.04 12.90 25.73
CA GLN A 92 8.36 12.33 27.03
C GLN A 92 8.61 10.83 26.94
N ASN A 93 7.85 10.11 26.13
CA ASN A 93 7.98 8.67 25.98
C ASN A 93 9.07 8.24 25.00
N LYS A 94 9.65 9.18 24.24
CA LYS A 94 10.72 8.95 23.25
C LYS A 94 10.45 7.76 22.31
N ASN A 95 9.19 7.41 22.10
CA ASN A 95 8.81 6.37 21.17
C ASN A 95 9.08 6.89 19.76
N LEU A 96 10.03 6.30 19.08
CA LEU A 96 10.27 6.60 17.67
C LEU A 96 9.26 5.84 16.84
N THR A 97 8.55 6.56 16.01
CA THR A 97 7.70 5.96 15.00
C THR A 97 8.54 5.47 13.83
N ILE A 98 8.20 4.31 13.29
CA ILE A 98 8.85 3.78 12.09
C ILE A 98 7.87 3.98 10.94
N ALA A 99 8.36 4.65 9.89
CA ALA A 99 7.61 4.76 8.65
C ALA A 99 7.34 3.36 8.07
N GLN A 100 6.09 3.12 7.69
CA GLN A 100 5.69 1.89 7.04
C GLN A 100 5.86 2.02 5.54
N ASP A 101 6.26 0.93 4.89
CA ASP A 101 6.18 0.84 3.44
C ASP A 101 4.71 0.93 3.02
N GLU A 102 4.38 1.85 2.14
CA GLU A 102 3.04 1.97 1.56
C GLU A 102 3.05 1.48 0.12
N PHE A 103 2.02 0.74 -0.24
CA PHE A 103 1.86 0.20 -1.58
C PHE A 103 0.59 0.76 -2.21
N TRP A 104 0.70 1.24 -3.44
CA TRP A 104 -0.39 1.91 -4.12
C TRP A 104 -0.64 1.29 -5.49
N ALA A 105 -1.91 1.01 -5.78
CA ALA A 105 -2.32 0.70 -7.15
C ALA A 105 -2.34 2.00 -7.95
N THR A 106 -1.66 2.01 -9.09
CA THR A 106 -1.64 3.15 -10.01
C THR A 106 -2.80 3.09 -11.00
N MET A 107 -2.98 4.11 -11.81
CA MET A 107 -3.88 4.06 -12.97
C MET A 107 -3.34 3.15 -14.08
N GLY A 108 -2.05 2.81 -14.05
CA GLY A 108 -1.47 1.80 -14.91
C GLY A 108 -2.12 0.42 -14.66
N LYS A 109 -2.53 -0.24 -15.74
CA LYS A 109 -3.21 -1.53 -15.66
C LYS A 109 -2.36 -2.54 -14.89
N ARG A 110 -2.86 -2.99 -13.73
CA ARG A 110 -2.22 -4.01 -12.88
C ARG A 110 -0.84 -3.63 -12.35
N ARG A 111 -0.61 -2.35 -12.06
CA ARG A 111 0.70 -1.86 -11.64
C ARG A 111 0.65 -1.26 -10.25
N LEU A 112 1.62 -1.65 -9.45
CA LEU A 112 1.83 -1.16 -8.08
C LEU A 112 3.10 -0.29 -8.04
N LEU A 113 3.09 0.68 -7.15
CA LEU A 113 4.31 1.33 -6.68
C LEU A 113 4.42 1.21 -5.16
N LYS A 114 5.63 1.31 -4.68
CA LYS A 114 5.97 1.34 -3.26
C LYS A 114 6.46 2.72 -2.89
N LEU A 115 5.92 3.30 -1.81
CA LEU A 115 6.46 4.48 -1.17
C LEU A 115 7.22 4.08 0.09
N TYR A 116 8.37 4.70 0.29
CA TYR A 116 9.25 4.46 1.43
C TYR A 116 9.86 5.77 1.91
N GLU A 117 9.77 6.06 3.20
CA GLU A 117 10.45 7.21 3.80
C GLU A 117 11.81 6.79 4.35
N SER A 118 12.86 7.49 3.91
CA SER A 118 14.20 7.29 4.41
C SER A 118 14.50 8.23 5.58
N LYS A 119 14.90 7.66 6.71
CA LYS A 119 15.34 8.44 7.87
C LYS A 119 16.67 9.16 7.62
N GLU A 120 17.51 8.61 6.75
CA GLU A 120 18.84 9.16 6.47
C GLU A 120 18.76 10.44 5.63
N SER A 121 17.87 10.46 4.65
CA SER A 121 17.73 11.57 3.71
C SER A 121 16.51 12.46 3.98
N ASN A 122 15.68 12.15 4.98
CA ASN A 122 14.41 12.84 5.25
C ASN A 122 13.52 12.97 4.00
N GLY A 123 13.53 11.96 3.14
CA GLY A 123 12.83 11.98 1.87
C GLY A 123 11.94 10.76 1.65
N VAL A 124 10.89 10.95 0.85
CA VAL A 124 10.03 9.85 0.41
C VAL A 124 10.49 9.38 -0.96
N TYR A 125 10.76 8.10 -1.06
CA TYR A 125 11.19 7.44 -2.29
C TYR A 125 10.10 6.57 -2.87
N ILE A 126 10.06 6.53 -4.19
CA ILE A 126 9.20 5.62 -4.95
C ILE A 126 10.06 4.44 -5.41
N ASN A 127 9.57 3.22 -5.20
CA ASN A 127 10.23 1.97 -5.63
C ASN A 127 11.66 1.78 -5.11
N ARG A 128 11.95 2.27 -3.92
CA ARG A 128 13.17 1.94 -3.21
C ARG A 128 12.99 0.63 -2.46
N PHE A 129 13.92 -0.31 -2.65
CA PHE A 129 13.83 -1.65 -2.08
C PHE A 129 15.02 -1.92 -1.18
N PRO A 130 14.82 -2.61 -0.03
CA PRO A 130 15.94 -2.96 0.84
C PRO A 130 16.84 -3.99 0.15
N LYS A 131 18.14 -3.89 0.37
CA LYS A 131 19.10 -4.90 -0.01
C LYS A 131 18.79 -6.21 0.73
N LEU A 132 18.78 -7.30 0.01
CA LEU A 132 18.67 -8.62 0.59
C LEU A 132 20.08 -9.18 0.79
N ASP A 133 20.52 -9.31 2.03
CA ASP A 133 21.71 -10.08 2.34
C ASP A 133 21.33 -11.56 2.39
N ASN A 134 21.97 -12.37 1.54
CA ASN A 134 21.72 -13.82 1.42
C ASN A 134 20.24 -14.22 1.30
N GLY A 135 19.42 -13.38 0.64
CA GLY A 135 17.98 -13.61 0.47
C GLY A 135 17.14 -13.19 1.69
N ARG A 136 17.72 -12.62 2.69
CA ARG A 136 17.05 -12.09 3.89
C ARG A 136 16.90 -10.59 3.80
N ARG A 137 15.81 -10.10 4.37
CA ARG A 137 15.67 -8.68 4.63
C ARG A 137 16.69 -8.31 5.70
N GLY A 138 17.57 -7.34 5.43
CA GLY A 138 18.45 -6.76 6.43
C GLY A 138 17.67 -6.26 7.64
N THR A 139 18.35 -6.09 8.76
CA THR A 139 17.74 -5.53 9.97
C THR A 139 17.15 -4.16 9.65
N TYR A 140 16.17 -3.73 10.41
CA TYR A 140 15.49 -2.42 10.22
C TYR A 140 16.44 -1.22 10.19
N HIS A 141 17.64 -1.37 10.73
CA HIS A 141 18.69 -0.35 10.72
C HIS A 141 19.52 -0.32 9.44
N GLU A 142 19.44 -1.40 8.66
CA GLU A 142 20.20 -1.60 7.44
C GLU A 142 19.28 -1.71 6.22
N LEU A 143 18.31 -0.80 6.12
CA LEU A 143 17.51 -0.68 4.91
C LEU A 143 18.37 -0.03 3.81
N TYR A 144 19.34 -0.78 3.34
CA TYR A 144 20.15 -0.38 2.20
C TYR A 144 19.38 -0.68 0.91
N CYS A 145 19.39 0.28 0.05
CA CYS A 145 19.07 0.03 -1.34
C CYS A 145 20.29 -0.51 -2.02
N ASP A 146 20.10 -1.51 -2.88
CA ASP A 146 21.14 -1.86 -3.83
C ASP A 146 21.41 -0.63 -4.67
N ASP A 147 22.68 -0.19 -4.58
CA ASP A 147 23.31 0.84 -5.39
C ASP A 147 22.45 2.02 -5.89
N ASP A 148 22.83 3.15 -5.43
CA ASP A 148 22.85 4.52 -5.98
C ASP A 148 21.73 4.97 -6.94
N LYS A 149 20.89 4.11 -7.48
CA LYS A 149 19.96 4.44 -8.57
C LYS A 149 18.60 3.79 -8.52
N VAL A 150 18.27 3.07 -7.47
CA VAL A 150 16.97 2.40 -7.40
C VAL A 150 15.95 3.27 -6.70
N GLY A 151 14.93 3.66 -7.43
CA GLY A 151 13.83 4.48 -6.96
C GLY A 151 14.04 5.98 -7.18
N CYS A 152 12.92 6.67 -7.26
CA CYS A 152 12.86 8.12 -7.44
C CYS A 152 12.67 8.79 -6.08
N LEU A 153 13.34 9.91 -5.85
CA LEU A 153 13.09 10.77 -4.69
C LEU A 153 11.97 11.76 -5.04
N ILE A 154 10.96 11.84 -4.19
CA ILE A 154 9.96 12.90 -4.27
C ILE A 154 10.61 14.18 -3.76
N ASP A 155 10.58 15.22 -4.56
CA ASP A 155 11.18 16.50 -4.22
C ASP A 155 10.35 17.25 -3.19
N ASN A 156 10.92 17.37 -1.99
CA ASN A 156 10.29 18.09 -0.87
C ASN A 156 10.77 19.55 -0.76
N LYS A 157 11.60 20.04 -1.69
CA LYS A 157 12.11 21.41 -1.60
C LYS A 157 10.97 22.39 -1.83
N SER A 158 10.83 23.33 -0.92
CA SER A 158 9.81 24.39 -0.94
C SER A 158 9.86 25.28 -2.19
N ASP A 159 10.98 25.29 -2.89
CA ASP A 159 11.22 26.06 -4.10
C ASP A 159 10.87 25.28 -5.39
N SER A 160 10.43 24.04 -5.25
CA SER A 160 10.04 23.25 -6.39
C SER A 160 8.65 23.67 -6.84
N VAL A 161 8.61 24.17 -8.06
CA VAL A 161 7.38 24.59 -8.77
C VAL A 161 6.38 23.45 -8.94
N LEU A 162 6.75 22.21 -8.58
CA LEU A 162 6.00 21.00 -8.87
C LEU A 162 5.16 20.43 -7.70
N ASN A 163 5.20 21.01 -6.52
CA ASN A 163 4.35 20.54 -5.42
C ASN A 163 3.03 21.34 -5.39
N TYR A 164 2.25 21.19 -6.47
CA TYR A 164 0.98 21.90 -6.59
C TYR A 164 -0.18 21.09 -6.07
N SER A 165 -0.90 21.67 -5.10
CA SER A 165 -2.25 21.22 -4.80
C SER A 165 -3.24 21.93 -5.73
N VAL A 166 -3.88 21.15 -6.58
CA VAL A 166 -4.97 21.61 -7.45
C VAL A 166 -6.32 21.11 -6.94
N LEU A 167 -7.40 21.57 -7.54
CA LEU A 167 -8.75 21.27 -7.07
C LEU A 167 -9.00 19.76 -6.87
N ASN A 168 -8.57 18.95 -7.80
CA ASN A 168 -8.81 17.51 -7.84
C ASN A 168 -7.55 16.66 -7.72
N GLY A 169 -6.40 17.24 -7.34
CA GLY A 169 -5.17 16.45 -7.27
C GLY A 169 -3.99 17.16 -6.64
N ILE A 170 -2.87 16.46 -6.65
CA ILE A 170 -1.56 16.98 -6.27
C ILE A 170 -0.54 16.48 -7.28
N ILE A 171 0.40 17.32 -7.64
CA ILE A 171 1.53 16.96 -8.48
C ILE A 171 2.80 17.02 -7.61
N TYR A 172 3.56 15.95 -7.62
CA TYR A 172 4.85 15.85 -6.97
C TYR A 172 5.96 15.74 -8.02
N GLY A 173 6.99 16.57 -7.89
CA GLY A 173 8.21 16.42 -8.68
C GLY A 173 9.04 15.23 -8.22
N ILE A 174 9.63 14.51 -9.16
CA ILE A 174 10.57 13.42 -8.91
C ILE A 174 11.92 13.70 -9.59
N ASP A 175 12.98 13.15 -9.02
CA ASP A 175 14.35 13.40 -9.44
C ASP A 175 14.87 12.46 -10.54
N ALA A 176 14.13 11.37 -10.80
CA ALA A 176 14.47 10.37 -11.80
C ALA A 176 13.22 9.81 -12.45
N PRO A 177 13.32 9.21 -13.65
CA PRO A 177 12.17 8.59 -14.32
C PRO A 177 11.56 7.47 -13.50
N LEU A 178 10.24 7.43 -13.48
CA LEU A 178 9.47 6.37 -12.86
C LEU A 178 9.02 5.37 -13.93
N ALA A 179 9.49 4.12 -13.82
CA ALA A 179 9.15 3.07 -14.77
C ALA A 179 8.77 1.76 -14.07
N TYR A 180 7.87 1.01 -14.70
CA TYR A 180 7.48 -0.33 -14.25
C TYR A 180 8.30 -1.37 -15.00
N THR A 181 9.57 -1.51 -14.65
CA THR A 181 10.51 -2.44 -15.26
C THR A 181 10.41 -3.84 -14.64
N ASP A 182 11.05 -4.82 -15.27
CA ASP A 182 11.16 -6.17 -14.70
C ASP A 182 11.88 -6.17 -13.34
N GLN A 183 12.84 -5.29 -13.13
CA GLN A 183 13.50 -5.14 -11.84
C GLN A 183 12.52 -4.67 -10.76
N VAL A 184 11.70 -3.67 -11.05
CA VAL A 184 10.66 -3.18 -10.11
C VAL A 184 9.66 -4.29 -9.81
N ARG A 185 9.17 -5.00 -10.82
CA ARG A 185 8.23 -6.13 -10.65
C ARG A 185 8.81 -7.24 -9.79
N ASN A 186 10.07 -7.63 -10.05
CA ASN A 186 10.76 -8.67 -9.29
C ASN A 186 10.97 -8.25 -7.83
N ASN A 187 11.35 -7.01 -7.60
CA ASN A 187 11.54 -6.49 -6.27
C ASN A 187 10.22 -6.38 -5.49
N LEU A 188 9.14 -5.92 -6.13
CA LEU A 188 7.81 -5.90 -5.53
C LEU A 188 7.32 -7.31 -5.16
N GLN A 189 7.55 -8.32 -6.01
CA GLN A 189 7.15 -9.69 -5.73
C GLN A 189 7.83 -10.27 -4.48
N ARG A 190 9.02 -9.80 -4.16
CA ARG A 190 9.78 -10.23 -2.97
C ARG A 190 9.39 -9.49 -1.69
N GLN A 191 8.53 -8.48 -1.78
CA GLN A 191 8.07 -7.73 -0.62
C GLN A 191 6.88 -8.40 0.07
N ARG A 192 6.74 -8.15 1.36
CA ARG A 192 5.45 -8.31 2.03
C ARG A 192 4.59 -7.10 1.66
N ILE A 193 3.75 -7.26 0.65
CA ILE A 193 2.88 -6.19 0.22
C ILE A 193 1.79 -6.03 1.28
N ARG A 194 1.79 -4.89 1.95
CA ARG A 194 0.78 -4.53 2.93
C ARG A 194 -0.12 -3.47 2.33
N PHE A 195 -1.41 -3.71 2.42
CA PHE A 195 -2.40 -2.68 2.17
C PHE A 195 -3.07 -2.33 3.49
N GLU A 196 -3.06 -1.07 3.78
CA GLU A 196 -3.91 -0.51 4.81
C GLU A 196 -5.33 -0.39 4.23
N SER A 197 -6.36 -0.70 5.03
CA SER A 197 -7.73 -0.80 4.51
C SER A 197 -8.20 0.49 3.82
N MET A 198 -7.83 1.65 4.34
CA MET A 198 -8.26 2.93 3.78
C MET A 198 -7.54 3.28 2.45
N THR A 199 -6.32 2.78 2.22
CA THR A 199 -5.59 3.04 0.96
C THR A 199 -6.15 2.26 -0.22
N MET A 200 -6.94 1.21 0.03
CA MET A 200 -7.64 0.48 -1.02
C MET A 200 -8.86 1.23 -1.58
N PHE A 201 -9.30 2.30 -0.88
CA PHE A 201 -10.47 3.10 -1.25
C PHE A 201 -10.04 4.51 -1.63
N PRO A 202 -9.86 4.79 -2.93
CA PRO A 202 -9.43 6.11 -3.42
C PRO A 202 -10.26 7.27 -2.89
N GLU A 203 -11.55 7.04 -2.68
CA GLU A 203 -12.50 8.04 -2.16
C GLU A 203 -12.14 8.47 -0.74
N CYS A 204 -11.68 7.55 0.10
CA CYS A 204 -11.26 7.87 1.46
C CYS A 204 -10.02 8.77 1.48
N MET A 205 -9.07 8.50 0.60
CA MET A 205 -7.85 9.30 0.48
C MET A 205 -8.15 10.69 -0.09
N THR A 206 -8.98 10.74 -1.14
CA THR A 206 -9.34 11.99 -1.83
C THR A 206 -10.12 12.96 -0.93
N ASN A 207 -10.91 12.44 0.00
CA ASN A 207 -11.74 13.24 0.92
C ASN A 207 -11.14 13.39 2.32
N ASP A 208 -9.87 13.06 2.51
CA ASP A 208 -9.16 13.16 3.80
C ASP A 208 -9.82 12.40 4.96
N ILE A 209 -10.53 11.31 4.65
CA ILE A 209 -11.18 10.48 5.67
C ILE A 209 -10.12 9.73 6.48
N ARG A 210 -9.07 9.24 5.83
CA ARG A 210 -7.93 8.64 6.52
C ARG A 210 -7.29 9.65 7.46
N LYS A 211 -7.06 9.27 8.72
CA LYS A 211 -6.54 10.17 9.76
C LYS A 211 -7.40 11.43 9.97
N CYS A 212 -8.69 11.34 9.74
CA CYS A 212 -9.58 12.42 10.12
C CYS A 212 -9.50 12.60 11.64
N GLN A 213 -8.74 13.59 12.10
CA GLN A 213 -8.55 13.85 13.52
C GLN A 213 -9.82 14.42 14.12
N SER A 214 -10.39 13.75 15.12
CA SER A 214 -11.32 14.38 16.02
C SER A 214 -10.53 15.17 17.06
N THR A 215 -10.74 16.46 17.12
CA THR A 215 -10.23 17.31 18.21
C THR A 215 -10.95 17.06 19.54
N ASP A 216 -12.04 16.33 19.48
CA ASP A 216 -12.89 16.00 20.60
C ASP A 216 -12.69 14.50 20.93
N PHE A 217 -11.91 14.11 21.84
CA PHE A 217 -11.61 12.74 22.31
C PHE A 217 -12.72 11.68 22.14
N ARG A 218 -13.71 11.96 21.33
CA ARG A 218 -14.79 11.09 20.96
C ARG A 218 -14.47 10.38 19.63
N HIS A 219 -14.94 9.16 19.56
CA HIS A 219 -14.88 8.38 18.34
C HIS A 219 -15.63 9.09 17.21
N GLN A 220 -14.95 9.28 16.09
CA GLN A 220 -15.67 9.63 14.86
C GLN A 220 -16.15 8.35 14.19
N PHE A 221 -17.45 8.32 13.94
CA PHE A 221 -18.08 7.26 13.18
C PHE A 221 -18.58 7.83 11.87
N ILE A 222 -18.12 7.25 10.77
CA ILE A 222 -18.69 7.52 9.46
C ILE A 222 -19.41 6.25 9.00
N HIS A 223 -20.73 6.30 8.99
CA HIS A 223 -21.55 5.21 8.49
C HIS A 223 -21.49 5.17 6.96
N ILE A 224 -21.15 4.03 6.42
CA ILE A 224 -21.08 3.79 4.98
C ILE A 224 -22.29 2.96 4.60
N PRO A 225 -23.22 3.51 3.81
CA PRO A 225 -24.48 2.82 3.49
C PRO A 225 -24.25 1.62 2.56
N PRO A 226 -25.19 0.66 2.54
CA PRO A 226 -25.20 -0.42 1.56
C PRO A 226 -25.09 0.07 0.12
N SER A 227 -24.42 -0.70 -0.73
CA SER A 227 -24.15 -0.31 -2.12
C SER A 227 -25.41 -0.17 -2.98
N SER A 228 -26.51 -0.85 -2.60
CA SER A 228 -27.83 -0.70 -3.23
C SER A 228 -28.46 0.67 -3.00
N LYS A 229 -28.18 1.30 -1.86
CA LYS A 229 -28.70 2.63 -1.51
C LYS A 229 -27.82 3.74 -2.08
N TYR A 230 -26.52 3.59 -1.94
CA TYR A 230 -25.55 4.56 -2.43
C TYR A 230 -24.18 3.93 -2.61
N LYS A 231 -23.75 3.75 -3.84
CA LYS A 231 -22.42 3.23 -4.14
C LYS A 231 -21.38 4.36 -4.06
N TYR A 232 -20.86 4.56 -2.86
CA TYR A 232 -19.80 5.54 -2.62
C TYR A 232 -18.44 5.02 -3.09
N PHE A 233 -18.09 3.79 -2.68
CA PHE A 233 -16.80 3.17 -3.01
C PHE A 233 -16.87 2.36 -4.31
N GLU A 234 -15.97 2.62 -5.25
CA GLU A 234 -15.86 1.82 -6.47
C GLU A 234 -15.31 0.42 -6.20
N ASN A 235 -14.38 0.33 -5.25
CA ASN A 235 -13.67 -0.91 -4.93
C ASN A 235 -14.34 -1.76 -3.85
N MET A 236 -15.53 -1.40 -3.39
CA MET A 236 -16.23 -2.13 -2.34
C MET A 236 -17.72 -2.25 -2.63
N ASP A 237 -18.28 -3.43 -2.41
CA ASP A 237 -19.72 -3.68 -2.39
C ASP A 237 -20.15 -4.16 -1.00
N LEU A 238 -21.25 -3.59 -0.49
CA LEU A 238 -21.87 -3.92 0.79
C LEU A 238 -23.30 -4.38 0.55
N THR A 239 -23.70 -5.47 1.19
CA THR A 239 -25.11 -5.94 1.18
C THR A 239 -25.98 -5.08 2.08
N ASP A 240 -27.31 -5.20 1.92
CA ASP A 240 -28.30 -4.42 2.67
C ASP A 240 -28.30 -4.73 4.17
N ASP A 241 -27.91 -5.94 4.55
CA ASP A 241 -27.80 -6.37 5.94
C ASP A 241 -26.48 -5.99 6.62
N THR A 242 -25.56 -5.38 5.87
CA THR A 242 -24.27 -4.95 6.38
C THR A 242 -24.34 -3.57 6.98
N TRP A 243 -24.07 -3.46 8.27
CA TRP A 243 -23.79 -2.18 8.90
C TRP A 243 -22.27 -1.96 8.90
N PHE A 244 -21.79 -0.97 8.12
CA PHE A 244 -20.37 -0.74 7.91
C PHE A 244 -19.97 0.66 8.33
N VAL A 245 -18.90 0.77 9.10
CA VAL A 245 -18.47 2.02 9.73
C VAL A 245 -16.98 2.20 9.60
N TYR A 246 -16.56 3.40 9.27
CA TYR A 246 -15.23 3.88 9.55
C TYR A 246 -15.21 4.48 10.96
N LEU A 247 -14.26 4.04 11.76
CA LEU A 247 -14.04 4.51 13.12
C LEU A 247 -12.65 5.13 13.23
N ASN A 248 -12.60 6.36 13.70
CA ASN A 248 -11.37 6.99 14.14
C ASN A 248 -11.42 7.20 15.65
N ALA A 249 -10.39 6.75 16.34
CA ALA A 249 -10.31 6.80 17.80
C ALA A 249 -8.99 7.43 18.24
N TYR A 250 -8.87 8.71 18.03
CA TYR A 250 -7.70 9.48 18.45
C TYR A 250 -7.44 9.36 19.96
N GLY A 251 -6.19 9.05 20.30
CA GLY A 251 -5.73 9.05 21.69
C GLY A 251 -5.98 7.77 22.49
N TYR A 252 -6.44 6.69 21.86
CA TYR A 252 -6.63 5.40 22.52
C TYR A 252 -5.57 4.37 22.12
N ASP A 253 -4.98 3.71 23.10
CA ASP A 253 -3.93 2.69 22.90
C ASP A 253 -4.41 1.44 22.14
N TRP A 254 -5.72 1.20 22.14
CA TRP A 254 -6.32 0.05 21.48
C TRP A 254 -6.57 0.25 19.97
N CYS A 255 -6.39 1.47 19.50
CA CYS A 255 -6.58 1.76 18.09
C CYS A 255 -5.52 1.07 17.23
N ASN A 256 -5.93 0.73 16.03
CA ASN A 256 -5.05 0.15 15.04
C ASN A 256 -3.94 1.15 14.65
N LEU A 257 -3.00 0.70 13.84
CA LEU A 257 -1.76 1.40 13.51
C LEU A 257 -1.90 2.89 13.19
N ASN A 258 -3.02 3.31 12.60
CA ASN A 258 -3.29 4.69 12.23
C ASN A 258 -4.42 5.31 13.06
N ALA A 259 -4.73 4.72 14.21
CA ALA A 259 -5.86 5.08 15.06
C ALA A 259 -7.22 5.05 14.34
N ASP A 260 -7.34 4.25 13.30
CA ASP A 260 -8.57 4.04 12.55
C ASP A 260 -8.84 2.56 12.29
N GLU A 261 -10.09 2.23 12.06
CA GLU A 261 -10.50 0.89 11.66
C GLU A 261 -11.78 0.91 10.82
N LEU A 262 -11.96 -0.11 10.03
CA LEU A 262 -13.22 -0.43 9.39
C LEU A 262 -13.91 -1.54 10.17
N LYS A 263 -15.18 -1.33 10.48
CA LYS A 263 -16.00 -2.24 11.28
C LYS A 263 -17.24 -2.65 10.51
N ALA A 264 -17.48 -3.94 10.43
CA ALA A 264 -18.71 -4.50 9.87
C ALA A 264 -19.50 -5.22 10.95
N GLU A 265 -20.79 -4.99 11.03
CA GLU A 265 -21.71 -5.60 11.97
C GLU A 265 -22.93 -6.22 11.28
N GLY A 266 -23.63 -7.09 12.01
CA GLY A 266 -24.81 -7.79 11.53
C GLY A 266 -24.45 -9.05 10.74
N ARG A 267 -25.30 -9.42 9.80
CA ARG A 267 -25.03 -10.47 8.81
C ARG A 267 -24.27 -9.87 7.62
N TYR A 268 -23.10 -9.35 7.93
CA TYR A 268 -22.34 -8.58 6.96
C TYR A 268 -21.81 -9.42 5.81
N GLU A 269 -21.84 -8.82 4.63
CA GLU A 269 -21.12 -9.28 3.46
C GLU A 269 -20.45 -8.06 2.82
N VAL A 270 -19.12 -8.09 2.78
CA VAL A 270 -18.27 -7.03 2.27
C VAL A 270 -17.41 -7.60 1.16
N THR A 271 -17.63 -7.17 -0.07
CA THR A 271 -16.78 -7.54 -1.21
C THR A 271 -15.85 -6.40 -1.53
N VAL A 272 -14.55 -6.68 -1.58
CA VAL A 272 -13.50 -5.68 -1.82
C VAL A 272 -12.64 -6.08 -2.99
N LYS A 273 -12.38 -5.14 -3.89
CA LYS A 273 -11.38 -5.32 -4.95
C LYS A 273 -10.00 -5.14 -4.33
N LEU A 274 -9.20 -6.20 -4.35
CA LEU A 274 -7.81 -6.15 -3.89
C LEU A 274 -6.93 -5.47 -4.94
N PRO A 275 -5.84 -4.81 -4.50
CA PRO A 275 -4.81 -4.34 -5.41
C PRO A 275 -4.18 -5.49 -6.21
N PRO A 276 -3.62 -5.22 -7.40
CA PRO A 276 -3.03 -6.25 -8.25
C PRO A 276 -1.78 -6.85 -7.64
N VAL A 277 -1.43 -8.06 -8.10
CA VAL A 277 -0.14 -8.68 -7.77
C VAL A 277 0.92 -8.28 -8.82
N PRO A 278 2.19 -8.11 -8.42
CA PRO A 278 3.25 -7.66 -9.34
C PRO A 278 3.57 -8.66 -10.46
N ARG A 279 3.54 -9.94 -10.15
CA ARG A 279 3.77 -11.07 -11.09
C ARG A 279 2.89 -12.24 -10.73
N SER A 280 2.69 -13.13 -11.70
CA SER A 280 2.02 -14.41 -11.44
C SER A 280 2.84 -15.26 -10.48
N GLY A 281 2.19 -15.88 -9.50
CA GLY A 281 2.87 -16.68 -8.49
C GLY A 281 1.94 -17.18 -7.39
N VAL A 282 2.51 -17.89 -6.42
CA VAL A 282 1.78 -18.32 -5.24
C VAL A 282 1.83 -17.22 -4.19
N TYR A 283 0.66 -16.72 -3.83
CA TYR A 283 0.50 -15.67 -2.82
C TYR A 283 -0.21 -16.19 -1.59
N GLU A 284 0.21 -15.70 -0.44
CA GLU A 284 -0.46 -15.92 0.83
C GLU A 284 -1.16 -14.61 1.25
N LEU A 285 -2.49 -14.63 1.21
CA LEU A 285 -3.31 -13.50 1.66
C LEU A 285 -3.50 -13.60 3.17
N ARG A 286 -3.15 -12.53 3.86
CA ARG A 286 -3.27 -12.41 5.31
C ARG A 286 -4.19 -11.27 5.68
N TYR A 287 -4.99 -11.47 6.70
CA TYR A 287 -5.94 -10.51 7.20
C TYR A 287 -5.64 -10.17 8.67
N LYS A 288 -5.56 -8.88 8.98
CA LYS A 288 -5.48 -8.42 10.37
C LYS A 288 -6.86 -8.12 10.88
N VAL A 289 -7.18 -8.72 11.99
CA VAL A 289 -8.33 -8.41 12.81
C VAL A 289 -7.91 -8.57 14.27
N LEU A 290 -8.42 -7.72 15.11
CA LEU A 290 -8.24 -7.89 16.55
C LEU A 290 -9.23 -8.94 17.03
N ALA A 291 -8.75 -10.12 17.40
CA ALA A 291 -9.56 -11.15 18.03
C ALA A 291 -9.53 -10.92 19.56
N ASN A 292 -10.61 -10.41 20.11
CA ASN A 292 -10.73 -10.09 21.54
C ASN A 292 -11.85 -10.86 22.25
N GLY A 293 -12.46 -11.83 21.56
CA GLY A 293 -13.59 -12.58 22.05
C GLY A 293 -14.96 -11.98 21.72
N ASP A 294 -15.00 -10.71 21.28
CA ASP A 294 -16.24 -9.98 20.98
C ASP A 294 -16.57 -9.94 19.48
N ARG A 295 -15.77 -10.62 18.65
CA ARG A 295 -15.95 -10.69 17.19
C ARG A 295 -16.69 -11.96 16.82
N GLY A 296 -17.33 -11.95 15.66
CA GLY A 296 -18.04 -13.12 15.14
C GLY A 296 -17.17 -14.08 14.35
N THR A 297 -17.81 -15.00 13.63
CA THR A 297 -17.16 -15.92 12.71
C THR A 297 -17.27 -15.37 11.29
N ALA A 298 -16.16 -15.35 10.56
CA ALA A 298 -16.10 -14.82 9.20
C ALA A 298 -15.66 -15.88 8.18
N GLN A 299 -16.45 -16.07 7.12
CA GLN A 299 -16.05 -16.86 5.95
C GLN A 299 -15.44 -15.92 4.90
N PHE A 300 -14.25 -16.27 4.43
CA PHE A 300 -13.59 -15.55 3.35
C PHE A 300 -13.80 -16.25 2.02
N TYR A 301 -13.94 -15.43 0.98
CA TYR A 301 -14.07 -15.87 -0.41
C TYR A 301 -13.04 -15.11 -1.25
N LEU A 302 -12.52 -15.73 -2.29
CA LEU A 302 -11.57 -15.12 -3.20
C LEU A 302 -11.82 -15.56 -4.63
N GLY A 303 -11.65 -14.66 -5.59
CA GLY A 303 -11.81 -14.94 -7.01
C GLY A 303 -11.46 -13.71 -7.85
N THR A 304 -11.37 -13.90 -9.15
CA THR A 304 -11.10 -12.84 -10.14
C THR A 304 -12.38 -12.17 -10.67
N ASP A 305 -13.52 -12.74 -10.36
CA ASP A 305 -14.85 -12.21 -10.69
C ASP A 305 -15.68 -12.15 -9.41
N LYS A 306 -16.12 -10.95 -9.03
CA LYS A 306 -16.90 -10.74 -7.80
C LYS A 306 -18.20 -11.54 -7.71
N ASN A 307 -18.73 -11.99 -8.85
CA ASN A 307 -19.93 -12.82 -8.91
C ASN A 307 -19.64 -14.33 -8.87
N LYS A 308 -18.35 -14.72 -8.80
CA LYS A 308 -17.90 -16.13 -8.83
C LYS A 308 -16.77 -16.35 -7.81
N LEU A 309 -16.98 -15.85 -6.61
CA LEU A 309 -16.02 -16.05 -5.53
C LEU A 309 -16.14 -17.45 -4.94
N ALA A 310 -15.01 -18.07 -4.63
CA ALA A 310 -14.95 -19.38 -3.99
C ALA A 310 -14.49 -19.25 -2.53
N PRO A 311 -15.03 -20.07 -1.60
CA PRO A 311 -14.55 -20.07 -0.22
C PRO A 311 -13.09 -20.46 -0.17
N THR A 312 -12.31 -19.74 0.63
CA THR A 312 -10.85 -19.93 0.69
C THR A 312 -10.43 -21.05 1.63
N ARG A 313 -11.06 -21.14 2.78
CA ARG A 313 -10.76 -22.09 3.86
C ARG A 313 -12.02 -22.26 4.73
N ILE A 314 -11.87 -22.97 5.85
CA ILE A 314 -12.89 -22.96 6.91
C ILE A 314 -13.07 -21.55 7.46
N PRO A 315 -14.25 -21.20 7.97
CA PRO A 315 -14.48 -19.90 8.59
C PRO A 315 -13.47 -19.60 9.70
N VAL A 316 -13.09 -18.34 9.81
CA VAL A 316 -12.23 -17.86 10.90
C VAL A 316 -13.13 -17.53 12.09
N ASP A 317 -12.90 -18.21 13.20
CA ASP A 317 -13.62 -17.97 14.45
C ASP A 317 -12.88 -16.88 15.25
N LEU A 318 -13.47 -15.68 15.29
CA LEU A 318 -12.96 -14.52 16.01
C LEU A 318 -13.61 -14.35 17.39
N THR A 319 -14.47 -15.29 17.80
CA THR A 319 -15.04 -15.34 19.15
C THR A 319 -14.01 -15.85 20.17
N LEU A 320 -12.97 -16.51 19.69
CA LEU A 320 -11.86 -16.98 20.52
C LEU A 320 -10.94 -15.82 20.90
N GLN A 321 -10.38 -15.92 22.10
CA GLN A 321 -9.34 -14.95 22.50
C GLN A 321 -8.17 -14.98 21.54
N ASP A 322 -7.59 -13.81 21.31
CA ASP A 322 -6.47 -13.61 20.40
C ASP A 322 -5.33 -14.60 20.75
N PRO A 323 -5.05 -15.56 19.84
CA PRO A 323 -3.95 -16.50 20.03
C PRO A 323 -2.57 -15.82 19.99
N SER A 324 -2.49 -14.55 19.62
CA SER A 324 -1.25 -13.80 19.56
C SER A 324 -0.52 -13.75 20.92
N LYS A 325 -1.25 -13.81 22.01
CA LYS A 325 -0.65 -13.82 23.36
C LYS A 325 0.09 -15.12 23.67
N THR A 326 -0.29 -16.20 23.03
CA THR A 326 0.24 -17.55 23.32
C THR A 326 1.13 -18.09 22.20
N LEU A 327 0.88 -17.71 20.95
CA LEU A 327 1.56 -18.25 19.78
C LEU A 327 2.58 -17.27 19.17
N PHE A 328 2.56 -16.00 19.57
CA PHE A 328 3.50 -15.03 19.05
C PHE A 328 4.88 -15.19 19.71
N VAL A 329 5.88 -15.49 18.89
CA VAL A 329 7.28 -15.57 19.28
C VAL A 329 8.08 -14.59 18.43
N LEU A 330 8.95 -13.79 19.06
CA LEU A 330 9.88 -12.90 18.36
C LEU A 330 10.89 -13.72 17.57
N ASP A 331 11.33 -13.17 16.45
CA ASP A 331 12.47 -13.73 15.73
C ASP A 331 13.74 -13.58 16.57
N THR A 332 14.60 -14.59 16.52
CA THR A 332 15.91 -14.66 17.14
C THR A 332 16.98 -14.67 16.05
N ASP A 333 18.23 -14.65 16.45
CA ASP A 333 19.37 -14.81 15.52
C ASP A 333 19.51 -16.25 14.97
N ASP A 334 18.69 -17.19 15.47
CA ASP A 334 18.66 -18.58 15.03
C ASP A 334 17.56 -18.79 13.99
N ASP A 335 17.96 -18.95 12.74
CA ASP A 335 17.07 -19.10 11.61
C ASP A 335 16.28 -20.41 11.58
N ASP A 336 16.90 -21.50 12.02
CA ASP A 336 16.24 -22.79 12.04
C ASP A 336 15.13 -22.79 13.08
N TYR A 337 15.40 -22.16 14.23
CA TYR A 337 14.40 -21.93 15.26
C TYR A 337 13.25 -21.03 14.73
N ASN A 338 13.59 -19.93 14.09
CA ASN A 338 12.60 -19.02 13.51
C ASN A 338 11.73 -19.72 12.46
N ALA A 339 12.34 -20.56 11.61
CA ALA A 339 11.60 -21.31 10.59
C ALA A 339 10.61 -22.32 11.20
N GLU A 340 11.00 -23.00 12.29
CA GLU A 340 10.10 -23.93 12.99
C GLU A 340 8.96 -23.21 13.69
N VAL A 341 9.22 -22.08 14.33
CA VAL A 341 8.20 -21.22 14.93
C VAL A 341 7.22 -20.72 13.87
N ASP A 342 7.71 -20.25 12.73
CA ASP A 342 6.87 -19.81 11.61
C ASP A 342 6.01 -20.95 11.06
N LYS A 343 6.55 -22.16 10.98
CA LYS A 343 5.80 -23.34 10.57
C LYS A 343 4.68 -23.68 11.54
N GLN A 344 4.95 -23.62 12.85
CA GLN A 344 3.94 -23.81 13.88
C GLN A 344 2.83 -22.77 13.80
N MET A 345 3.17 -21.50 13.59
CA MET A 345 2.17 -20.44 13.37
C MET A 345 1.30 -20.72 12.16
N ARG A 346 1.91 -21.09 11.01
CA ARG A 346 1.16 -21.45 9.79
C ARG A 346 0.23 -22.63 9.98
N ASN A 347 0.65 -23.63 10.74
CA ASN A 347 -0.21 -24.79 11.06
C ASN A 347 -1.45 -24.37 11.84
N ASN A 348 -1.37 -23.28 12.61
CA ASN A 348 -2.51 -22.67 13.31
C ASN A 348 -3.24 -21.61 12.46
N GLY A 349 -2.93 -21.49 11.17
CA GLY A 349 -3.56 -20.50 10.29
C GLY A 349 -3.14 -19.06 10.55
N LEU A 350 -2.01 -18.86 11.20
CA LEU A 350 -1.51 -17.56 11.61
C LEU A 350 -0.13 -17.27 11.04
N MET A 351 0.23 -16.00 10.96
CA MET A 351 1.58 -15.57 10.63
C MET A 351 1.89 -14.19 11.21
N LYS A 352 3.16 -13.93 11.49
CA LYS A 352 3.64 -12.62 11.96
C LYS A 352 3.33 -11.52 10.94
N GLY A 353 2.91 -10.37 11.42
CA GLY A 353 2.84 -9.12 10.65
C GLY A 353 4.23 -8.55 10.39
N ALA A 354 4.29 -7.52 9.54
CA ALA A 354 5.54 -6.87 9.12
C ALA A 354 5.92 -5.66 9.99
N GLU A 355 5.28 -5.46 11.12
CA GLU A 355 5.40 -4.22 11.86
C GLU A 355 6.37 -4.36 13.02
N ALA A 356 7.37 -3.49 13.05
CA ALA A 356 8.22 -3.26 14.19
C ALA A 356 7.99 -1.84 14.72
N ILE A 357 7.94 -1.69 16.02
CA ILE A 357 7.95 -0.38 16.67
C ILE A 357 9.28 -0.25 17.38
N GLN A 358 9.98 0.82 17.12
CA GLN A 358 11.18 1.17 17.85
C GLN A 358 10.77 1.95 19.10
N SER A 359 10.97 1.38 20.29
CA SER A 359 10.60 2.02 21.55
C SER A 359 11.66 3.01 22.06
N SER A 360 12.91 2.91 21.57
CA SER A 360 14.00 3.85 21.81
C SER A 360 15.12 3.58 20.81
N PRO A 361 16.07 4.52 20.59
CA PRO A 361 17.21 4.27 19.73
C PRO A 361 17.94 2.97 20.12
N GLY A 362 18.06 2.05 19.16
CA GLY A 362 18.72 0.77 19.36
C GLY A 362 17.87 -0.34 20.00
N THR A 363 16.61 -0.08 20.34
CA THR A 363 15.68 -1.10 20.82
C THR A 363 14.52 -1.24 19.86
N GLU A 364 14.53 -2.30 19.08
CA GLU A 364 13.38 -2.69 18.28
C GLU A 364 12.38 -3.42 19.15
N ARG A 365 11.15 -2.98 19.09
CA ARG A 365 10.04 -3.68 19.71
C ARG A 365 9.08 -4.14 18.64
N THR A 366 9.04 -5.43 18.42
CA THR A 366 7.92 -6.02 17.69
C THR A 366 6.69 -5.92 18.58
N VAL A 367 5.61 -5.42 18.04
CA VAL A 367 4.35 -5.34 18.78
C VAL A 367 3.87 -6.76 19.04
N LYS A 368 3.85 -7.17 20.31
CA LYS A 368 3.17 -8.41 20.70
C LYS A 368 1.73 -8.34 20.19
N GLY A 369 1.31 -9.39 19.53
CA GLY A 369 -0.06 -9.44 19.02
C GLY A 369 -0.19 -9.05 17.56
N ASN A 370 0.90 -8.81 16.87
CA ASN A 370 0.85 -8.52 15.44
C ASN A 370 0.79 -9.81 14.59
N LEU A 371 -0.17 -10.66 14.90
CA LEU A 371 -0.48 -11.82 14.08
C LEU A 371 -1.53 -11.49 13.02
N ARG A 372 -1.47 -12.23 11.92
CA ARG A 372 -2.38 -12.18 10.79
C ARG A 372 -3.00 -13.55 10.59
N HIS A 373 -4.31 -13.59 10.38
CA HIS A 373 -4.96 -14.80 9.90
C HIS A 373 -4.61 -15.04 8.44
N ILE A 374 -4.15 -16.24 8.12
CA ILE A 374 -3.94 -16.69 6.74
C ILE A 374 -5.30 -17.06 6.18
N VAL A 375 -5.85 -16.26 5.29
CA VAL A 375 -7.17 -16.49 4.70
C VAL A 375 -7.11 -17.24 3.38
N ALA A 376 -6.03 -17.14 2.64
CA ALA A 376 -5.82 -17.89 1.41
C ALA A 376 -4.33 -18.11 1.12
N ARG A 377 -4.01 -19.20 0.44
CA ARG A 377 -2.71 -19.43 -0.19
C ARG A 377 -2.97 -20.11 -1.52
N GLN A 378 -2.78 -19.38 -2.60
CA GLN A 378 -3.09 -19.89 -3.94
C GLN A 378 -2.25 -19.23 -5.01
N PHE A 379 -2.20 -19.84 -6.17
CA PHE A 379 -1.62 -19.24 -7.37
C PHE A 379 -2.55 -18.13 -7.87
N ILE A 380 -1.96 -16.95 -8.13
CA ILE A 380 -2.64 -15.80 -8.70
C ILE A 380 -1.95 -15.47 -10.03
N ASP A 381 -2.74 -15.40 -11.09
CA ASP A 381 -2.29 -15.00 -12.41
C ASP A 381 -2.39 -13.47 -12.54
N ALA A 382 -1.25 -12.80 -12.57
CA ALA A 382 -1.19 -11.34 -12.67
C ALA A 382 -1.86 -10.79 -13.95
N ASN A 383 -2.09 -11.63 -14.96
CA ASN A 383 -2.78 -11.23 -16.19
C ASN A 383 -4.31 -11.28 -16.08
N LYS A 384 -4.84 -11.83 -15.00
CA LYS A 384 -6.29 -11.99 -14.76
C LYS A 384 -6.82 -11.22 -13.58
N THR A 385 -5.96 -10.55 -12.84
CA THR A 385 -6.33 -9.77 -11.63
C THR A 385 -6.62 -8.31 -11.97
#